data_1b805a6c4d73ccb9c952cbe576de1ec6
#
_entry.id   1b805a6c4d73ccb9c952cbe576de1ec6
#
_cell.length_a   1.000
_cell.length_b   1.000
_cell.length_c   1.000
_cell.angle_alpha   90.00
_cell.angle_beta   90.00
_cell.angle_gamma   90.00
#
_symmetry.space_group_name_H-M   'P 1'
#
loop_
_entity.id
_entity.type
_entity.pdbx_description
1 polymer ?
#
loop_
_entity_poly.entity_id
_entity_poly.type
_entity_poly.pdbx_seq_one_letter_code
_entity_poly.pdbx_strand_id
1 'polypeptide(L)'
;MKLLLENWREYLNEEVKFSGILKLIPEPQIISQAKSLIETLPPEAVPLGDERLHVTLAHQSVLKPFRKQLKALAKAGELPPSPPVVLGNEWEERVDEELDRKSWVVWVENQDELRNYVNQVMELVGGSSDPEPDRRFHISLANLTGNPGDSVK
;
A
#
# COMPACT_ATOMS: atom_id res chain seq x y z
N MET A 1 -3.67 -30.12 -10.29
CA MET A 1 -2.70 -29.25 -11.00
C MET A 1 -3.16 -27.80 -11.04
N LYS A 2 -4.39 -27.56 -11.46
CA LYS A 2 -4.94 -26.19 -11.50
C LYS A 2 -4.98 -25.52 -10.13
N LEU A 3 -5.34 -26.27 -9.09
CA LEU A 3 -5.36 -25.78 -7.69
C LEU A 3 -3.96 -25.44 -7.16
N LEU A 4 -2.94 -26.19 -7.53
CA LEU A 4 -1.55 -25.92 -7.14
C LEU A 4 -1.01 -24.66 -7.81
N LEU A 5 -1.36 -24.42 -9.07
CA LEU A 5 -0.96 -23.21 -9.80
C LEU A 5 -1.66 -21.96 -9.26
N GLU A 6 -2.95 -22.07 -8.90
CA GLU A 6 -3.71 -20.96 -8.32
C GLU A 6 -3.18 -20.61 -6.92
N ASN A 7 -2.90 -21.62 -6.08
CA ASN A 7 -2.30 -21.40 -4.77
C ASN A 7 -0.90 -20.79 -4.88
N TRP A 8 -0.16 -21.17 -5.90
CA TRP A 8 1.17 -20.63 -6.14
C TRP A 8 1.11 -19.16 -6.57
N ARG A 9 0.12 -18.79 -7.39
CA ARG A 9 -0.12 -17.39 -7.78
C ARG A 9 -0.50 -16.54 -6.57
N GLU A 10 -1.38 -17.04 -5.71
CA GLU A 10 -1.74 -16.34 -4.46
C GLU A 10 -0.54 -16.16 -3.55
N TYR A 11 0.43 -17.05 -3.61
CA TYR A 11 1.62 -17.02 -2.78
C TYR A 11 2.70 -16.07 -3.31
N LEU A 12 2.77 -15.88 -4.61
CA LEU A 12 3.84 -15.12 -5.27
C LEU A 12 3.42 -13.76 -5.79
N ASN A 13 2.14 -13.53 -5.97
CA ASN A 13 1.65 -12.29 -6.56
C ASN A 13 1.20 -11.30 -5.49
N GLU A 14 1.31 -10.03 -5.84
CA GLU A 14 0.71 -8.95 -5.08
C GLU A 14 -0.81 -9.13 -5.03
N GLU A 15 -1.41 -8.67 -3.95
CA GLU A 15 -2.86 -8.72 -3.78
C GLU A 15 -3.38 -7.32 -3.47
N VAL A 16 -4.37 -6.87 -4.25
CA VAL A 16 -5.06 -5.62 -3.97
C VAL A 16 -6.31 -5.91 -3.16
N LYS A 17 -6.45 -5.21 -2.04
CA LYS A 17 -7.59 -5.32 -1.14
C LYS A 17 -8.29 -3.99 -0.98
N PHE A 18 -9.59 -4.04 -0.79
CA PHE A 18 -10.39 -2.89 -0.43
C PHE A 18 -11.06 -3.09 0.94
N SER A 19 -10.71 -2.22 1.89
CA SER A 19 -11.25 -2.25 3.25
C SER A 19 -11.58 -0.83 3.74
N GLY A 20 -12.20 -0.01 2.83
CA GLY A 20 -12.36 1.42 3.02
C GLY A 20 -11.23 2.20 2.39
N ILE A 21 -10.01 1.69 2.41
CA ILE A 21 -8.88 2.15 1.61
C ILE A 21 -8.55 1.11 0.56
N LEU A 22 -7.99 1.54 -0.56
CA LEU A 22 -7.46 0.63 -1.56
C LEU A 22 -5.99 0.42 -1.26
N LYS A 23 -5.61 -0.82 -0.94
CA LYS A 23 -4.24 -1.15 -0.55
C LYS A 23 -3.71 -2.32 -1.34
N LEU A 24 -2.41 -2.29 -1.59
CA LEU A 24 -1.69 -3.34 -2.28
C LEU A 24 -0.79 -4.06 -1.28
N ILE A 25 -1.01 -5.36 -1.13
CA ILE A 25 -0.15 -6.22 -0.31
C ILE A 25 0.94 -6.76 -1.23
N PRO A 26 2.22 -6.38 -1.01
CA PRO A 26 3.30 -6.84 -1.87
C PRO A 26 3.54 -8.35 -1.73
N GLU A 27 4.24 -8.92 -2.71
CA GLU A 27 4.67 -10.31 -2.64
C GLU A 27 5.62 -10.54 -1.45
N PRO A 28 5.77 -11.79 -0.97
CA PRO A 28 6.59 -12.07 0.22
C PRO A 28 8.04 -11.61 0.13
N GLN A 29 8.62 -11.60 -1.05
CA GLN A 29 9.99 -11.14 -1.29
C GLN A 29 10.13 -9.64 -0.99
N ILE A 30 9.14 -8.85 -1.37
CA ILE A 30 9.12 -7.40 -1.11
C ILE A 30 8.88 -7.14 0.38
N ILE A 31 8.01 -7.90 1.01
CA ILE A 31 7.79 -7.83 2.46
C ILE A 31 9.10 -8.13 3.21
N SER A 32 9.86 -9.13 2.78
CA SER A 32 11.17 -9.46 3.37
C SER A 32 12.16 -8.31 3.22
N GLN A 33 12.17 -7.64 2.06
CA GLN A 33 13.00 -6.47 1.84
C GLN A 33 12.63 -5.34 2.81
N ALA A 34 11.34 -5.08 2.99
CA ALA A 34 10.86 -4.07 3.95
C ALA A 34 11.27 -4.42 5.39
N LYS A 35 11.16 -5.67 5.79
CA LYS A 35 11.59 -6.13 7.10
C LYS A 35 13.08 -5.94 7.33
N SER A 36 13.91 -6.16 6.32
CA SER A 36 15.35 -5.93 6.41
C SER A 36 15.65 -4.45 6.66
N LEU A 37 14.90 -3.56 6.04
CA LEU A 37 15.03 -2.12 6.29
C LEU A 37 14.61 -1.74 7.72
N ILE A 38 13.57 -2.38 8.25
CA ILE A 38 13.10 -2.15 9.63
C ILE A 38 14.23 -2.42 10.63
N GLU A 39 15.04 -3.43 10.39
CA GLU A 39 16.17 -3.78 11.27
C GLU A 39 17.23 -2.68 11.36
N THR A 40 17.27 -1.77 10.40
CA THR A 40 18.24 -0.66 10.35
C THR A 40 17.69 0.65 10.88
N LEU A 41 16.45 0.69 11.37
CA LEU A 41 15.80 1.90 11.86
C LEU A 41 16.41 2.38 13.18
N PRO A 42 16.32 3.71 13.48
CA PRO A 42 16.81 4.23 14.75
C PRO A 42 16.00 3.68 15.94
N PRO A 43 16.58 3.75 17.18
CA PRO A 43 15.93 3.15 18.35
C PRO A 43 14.55 3.69 18.70
N GLU A 44 14.26 4.93 18.35
CA GLU A 44 12.97 5.58 18.60
C GLU A 44 11.85 5.07 17.69
N ALA A 45 12.19 4.42 16.58
CA ALA A 45 11.22 3.90 15.64
C ALA A 45 10.58 2.63 16.21
N VAL A 46 9.25 2.63 16.27
CA VAL A 46 8.47 1.45 16.67
C VAL A 46 7.90 0.81 15.41
N PRO A 47 8.35 -0.40 15.06
CA PRO A 47 7.88 -1.06 13.84
C PRO A 47 6.38 -1.33 13.85
N LEU A 48 5.76 -1.19 12.68
CA LEU A 48 4.40 -1.64 12.45
C LEU A 48 4.42 -3.17 12.30
N GLY A 49 3.31 -3.83 12.64
CA GLY A 49 3.22 -5.29 12.49
C GLY A 49 3.32 -5.72 11.03
N ASP A 50 3.69 -6.97 10.80
CA ASP A 50 3.87 -7.53 9.46
C ASP A 50 2.62 -7.37 8.59
N GLU A 51 1.45 -7.54 9.18
CA GLU A 51 0.16 -7.37 8.49
C GLU A 51 -0.13 -5.93 8.09
N ARG A 52 0.69 -4.99 8.56
CA ARG A 52 0.55 -3.57 8.23
C ARG A 52 1.47 -3.12 7.10
N LEU A 53 2.35 -3.99 6.62
CA LEU A 53 3.26 -3.67 5.53
C LEU A 53 2.51 -3.75 4.20
N HIS A 54 2.09 -2.60 3.71
CA HIS A 54 1.35 -2.50 2.46
C HIS A 54 1.57 -1.13 1.83
N VAL A 55 1.23 -1.02 0.55
CA VAL A 55 1.17 0.27 -0.15
C VAL A 55 -0.28 0.74 -0.14
N THR A 56 -0.55 1.91 0.41
CA THR A 56 -1.87 2.54 0.29
C THR A 56 -1.98 3.18 -1.09
N LEU A 57 -2.89 2.68 -1.93
CA LEU A 57 -3.08 3.18 -3.28
C LEU A 57 -4.02 4.38 -3.30
N ALA A 58 -5.06 4.37 -2.49
CA ALA A 58 -6.00 5.49 -2.38
C ALA A 58 -6.63 5.53 -0.99
N HIS A 59 -6.83 6.72 -0.47
CA HIS A 59 -7.40 6.95 0.85
C HIS A 59 -8.91 6.84 0.88
N GLN A 60 -9.45 6.60 2.06
CA GLN A 60 -10.89 6.47 2.30
C GLN A 60 -11.67 7.71 1.82
N SER A 61 -11.15 8.90 2.06
CA SER A 61 -11.81 10.15 1.69
C SER A 61 -12.10 10.26 0.20
N VAL A 62 -11.17 9.76 -0.63
CA VAL A 62 -11.29 9.78 -2.10
C VAL A 62 -12.23 8.68 -2.59
N LEU A 63 -12.25 7.53 -1.89
CA LEU A 63 -12.99 6.35 -2.30
C LEU A 63 -14.42 6.29 -1.78
N LYS A 64 -14.77 7.14 -0.82
CA LYS A 64 -16.07 7.12 -0.16
C LYS A 64 -17.26 7.14 -1.15
N PRO A 65 -17.26 7.97 -2.21
CA PRO A 65 -18.37 7.96 -3.17
C PRO A 65 -18.51 6.66 -3.97
N PHE A 66 -17.43 5.86 -4.04
CA PHE A 66 -17.36 4.64 -4.84
C PHE A 66 -17.30 3.36 -4.00
N ARG A 67 -17.54 3.50 -2.71
CA ARG A 67 -17.38 2.41 -1.74
C ARG A 67 -18.17 1.15 -2.12
N LYS A 68 -19.42 1.30 -2.53
CA LYS A 68 -20.27 0.15 -2.91
C LYS A 68 -19.72 -0.58 -4.13
N GLN A 69 -19.33 0.17 -5.16
CA GLN A 69 -18.79 -0.39 -6.39
C GLN A 69 -17.45 -1.10 -6.14
N LEU A 70 -16.58 -0.47 -5.36
CA LEU A 70 -15.27 -1.06 -5.01
C LEU A 70 -15.43 -2.33 -4.18
N LYS A 71 -16.35 -2.32 -3.22
CA LYS A 71 -16.63 -3.48 -2.38
C LYS A 71 -17.16 -4.64 -3.23
N ALA A 72 -18.04 -4.35 -4.19
CA ALA A 72 -18.59 -5.36 -5.10
C ALA A 72 -17.49 -5.97 -5.99
N LEU A 73 -16.59 -5.13 -6.55
CA LEU A 73 -15.48 -5.59 -7.38
C LEU A 73 -14.51 -6.46 -6.57
N ALA A 74 -14.17 -6.04 -5.37
CA ALA A 74 -13.27 -6.78 -4.50
C ALA A 74 -13.86 -8.12 -4.09
N LYS A 75 -15.15 -8.15 -3.73
CA LYS A 75 -15.85 -9.37 -3.34
C LYS A 75 -16.00 -10.37 -4.48
N ALA A 76 -16.20 -9.86 -5.70
CA ALA A 76 -16.32 -10.70 -6.89
C ALA A 76 -14.96 -11.16 -7.45
N GLY A 77 -13.84 -10.66 -6.90
CA GLY A 77 -12.52 -10.95 -7.43
C GLY A 77 -12.25 -10.30 -8.78
N GLU A 78 -12.92 -9.19 -9.07
CA GLU A 78 -12.84 -8.50 -10.36
C GLU A 78 -11.91 -7.28 -10.37
N LEU A 79 -11.22 -7.01 -9.27
CA LEU A 79 -10.18 -5.99 -9.29
C LEU A 79 -9.07 -6.40 -10.27
N PRO A 80 -8.59 -5.45 -11.11
CA PRO A 80 -7.52 -5.78 -12.06
C PRO A 80 -6.27 -6.30 -11.35
N PRO A 81 -5.43 -7.10 -12.03
CA PRO A 81 -4.15 -7.49 -11.45
C PRO A 81 -3.25 -6.26 -11.27
N SER A 82 -2.59 -6.19 -10.11
CA SER A 82 -1.72 -5.06 -9.81
C SER A 82 -0.35 -5.21 -10.48
N PRO A 83 0.34 -4.10 -10.79
CA PRO A 83 1.74 -4.18 -11.19
C PRO A 83 2.61 -4.62 -10.00
N PRO A 84 3.83 -5.12 -10.26
CA PRO A 84 4.75 -5.44 -9.18
C PRO A 84 5.17 -4.19 -8.41
N VAL A 85 5.51 -4.35 -7.14
CA VAL A 85 6.06 -3.27 -6.33
C VAL A 85 7.58 -3.35 -6.39
N VAL A 86 8.22 -2.24 -6.72
CA VAL A 86 9.68 -2.10 -6.69
C VAL A 86 10.01 -1.10 -5.60
N LEU A 87 10.72 -1.55 -4.56
CA LEU A 87 11.11 -0.68 -3.44
C LEU A 87 12.48 -0.07 -3.65
N GLY A 88 12.67 1.14 -3.12
CA GLY A 88 13.99 1.72 -2.96
C GLY A 88 14.83 0.94 -1.95
N ASN A 89 16.11 1.27 -1.87
CA ASN A 89 17.07 0.57 -1.02
C ASN A 89 17.24 1.18 0.37
N GLU A 90 16.63 2.34 0.61
CA GLU A 90 16.80 3.09 1.84
C GLU A 90 15.46 3.57 2.37
N TRP A 91 15.35 3.66 3.70
CA TRP A 91 14.20 4.28 4.33
C TRP A 91 14.40 5.78 4.42
N GLU A 92 13.30 6.51 4.56
CA GLU A 92 13.28 7.95 4.74
C GLU A 92 12.41 8.30 5.94
N GLU A 93 12.85 9.31 6.70
CA GLU A 93 12.10 9.83 7.84
C GLU A 93 11.15 10.92 7.38
N ARG A 94 9.89 10.84 7.82
CA ARG A 94 8.88 11.86 7.58
C ARG A 94 8.45 12.44 8.92
N VAL A 95 8.35 13.76 9.00
CA VAL A 95 7.97 14.48 10.22
C VAL A 95 6.76 15.37 9.93
N ASP A 96 5.77 15.31 10.81
CA ASP A 96 4.66 16.26 10.87
C ASP A 96 4.75 16.99 12.21
N GLU A 97 5.24 18.20 12.17
CA GLU A 97 5.47 19.00 13.37
C GLU A 97 4.17 19.43 14.04
N GLU A 98 3.12 19.70 13.26
CA GLU A 98 1.83 20.13 13.79
C GLU A 98 1.17 19.07 14.67
N LEU A 99 1.24 17.80 14.24
CA LEU A 99 0.66 16.68 14.97
C LEU A 99 1.65 15.91 15.82
N ASP A 100 2.91 16.38 15.86
CA ASP A 100 4.01 15.72 16.57
C ASP A 100 4.13 14.24 16.19
N ARG A 101 4.09 13.97 14.87
CA ARG A 101 4.18 12.63 14.31
C ARG A 101 5.47 12.45 13.55
N LYS A 102 5.99 11.24 13.58
CA LYS A 102 7.18 10.83 12.85
C LYS A 102 6.95 9.43 12.29
N SER A 103 7.32 9.24 11.03
CA SER A 103 7.21 7.94 10.36
C SER A 103 8.49 7.66 9.59
N TRP A 104 8.79 6.38 9.45
CA TRP A 104 9.88 5.88 8.60
C TRP A 104 9.25 5.07 7.50
N VAL A 105 9.56 5.43 6.27
CA VAL A 105 8.93 4.84 5.08
C VAL A 105 10.00 4.41 4.08
N VAL A 106 9.68 3.46 3.24
CA VAL A 106 10.44 3.15 2.04
C VAL A 106 9.58 3.53 0.84
N TRP A 107 10.18 4.31 -0.08
CA TRP A 107 9.46 4.76 -1.27
C TRP A 107 9.41 3.66 -2.32
N VAL A 108 8.28 3.57 -3.02
CA VAL A 108 8.14 2.74 -4.21
C VAL A 108 8.83 3.44 -5.38
N GLU A 109 9.63 2.71 -6.16
CA GLU A 109 10.32 3.28 -7.31
C GLU A 109 9.43 3.41 -8.54
N ASN A 110 8.55 2.43 -8.77
CA ASN A 110 7.65 2.41 -9.93
C ASN A 110 6.34 3.16 -9.67
N GLN A 111 6.44 4.43 -9.30
CA GLN A 111 5.29 5.29 -8.97
C GLN A 111 4.24 5.35 -10.08
N ASP A 112 4.69 5.52 -11.33
CA ASP A 112 3.80 5.70 -12.48
C ASP A 112 2.94 4.47 -12.75
N GLU A 113 3.52 3.27 -12.59
CA GLU A 113 2.77 2.03 -12.78
C GLU A 113 1.63 1.89 -11.76
N LEU A 114 1.91 2.23 -10.50
CA LEU A 114 0.89 2.20 -9.45
C LEU A 114 -0.18 3.27 -9.66
N ARG A 115 0.22 4.45 -10.11
CA ARG A 115 -0.72 5.53 -10.43
C ARG A 115 -1.65 5.13 -11.57
N ASN A 116 -1.10 4.53 -12.62
CA ASN A 116 -1.88 4.03 -13.75
C ASN A 116 -2.88 2.96 -13.29
N TYR A 117 -2.45 2.10 -12.37
CA TYR A 117 -3.34 1.09 -11.79
C TYR A 117 -4.51 1.73 -11.05
N VAL A 118 -4.25 2.75 -10.20
CA VAL A 118 -5.31 3.48 -9.49
C VAL A 118 -6.29 4.09 -10.48
N ASN A 119 -5.78 4.73 -11.54
CA ASN A 119 -6.61 5.32 -12.58
C ASN A 119 -7.51 4.27 -13.25
N GLN A 120 -6.96 3.09 -13.53
CA GLN A 120 -7.71 1.97 -14.12
C GLN A 120 -8.86 1.53 -13.20
N VAL A 121 -8.60 1.39 -11.91
CA VAL A 121 -9.62 1.01 -10.93
C VAL A 121 -10.70 2.08 -10.84
N MET A 122 -10.31 3.35 -10.80
CA MET A 122 -11.27 4.46 -10.72
C MET A 122 -12.16 4.53 -11.96
N GLU A 123 -11.61 4.28 -13.15
CA GLU A 123 -12.41 4.23 -14.39
C GLU A 123 -13.48 3.14 -14.32
N LEU A 124 -13.15 1.99 -13.73
CA LEU A 124 -14.10 0.88 -13.59
C LEU A 124 -15.31 1.24 -12.73
N VAL A 125 -15.14 2.13 -11.76
CA VAL A 125 -16.23 2.55 -10.87
C VAL A 125 -16.83 3.90 -11.27
N GLY A 126 -16.44 4.44 -12.42
CA GLY A 126 -16.96 5.71 -12.92
C GLY A 126 -16.38 6.95 -12.26
N GLY A 127 -15.25 6.82 -11.60
CA GLY A 127 -14.57 7.95 -10.96
C GLY A 127 -13.68 8.72 -11.94
N SER A 128 -13.14 9.85 -11.46
CA SER A 128 -12.18 10.62 -12.22
C SER A 128 -10.80 9.97 -12.20
N SER A 129 -10.04 10.15 -13.28
CA SER A 129 -8.65 9.73 -13.33
C SER A 129 -7.81 10.60 -12.38
N ASP A 130 -6.78 9.95 -11.79
CA ASP A 130 -5.81 10.59 -10.89
C ASP A 130 -6.45 11.36 -9.73
N PRO A 131 -7.19 10.65 -8.83
CA PRO A 131 -7.92 11.29 -7.74
C PRO A 131 -7.02 11.92 -6.68
N GLU A 132 -5.77 11.50 -6.58
CA GLU A 132 -4.77 12.05 -5.65
C GLU A 132 -3.46 12.29 -6.39
N PRO A 133 -3.38 13.35 -7.23
CA PRO A 133 -2.22 13.57 -8.11
C PRO A 133 -0.90 13.80 -7.36
N ASP A 134 -0.95 14.32 -6.15
CA ASP A 134 0.26 14.61 -5.35
C ASP A 134 0.71 13.43 -4.49
N ARG A 135 0.00 12.31 -4.57
CA ARG A 135 0.32 11.16 -3.75
C ARG A 135 1.56 10.43 -4.24
N ARG A 136 2.50 10.18 -3.32
CA ARG A 136 3.63 9.28 -3.55
C ARG A 136 3.40 7.97 -2.81
N PHE A 137 3.62 6.87 -3.52
CA PHE A 137 3.40 5.53 -2.95
C PHE A 137 4.62 5.09 -2.14
N HIS A 138 4.33 4.50 -0.99
CA HIS A 138 5.36 4.03 -0.06
C HIS A 138 4.81 2.92 0.83
N ILE A 139 5.72 2.22 1.49
CA ILE A 139 5.37 1.33 2.59
C ILE A 139 5.80 2.01 3.89
N SER A 140 4.87 2.17 4.83
CA SER A 140 5.18 2.65 6.17
C SER A 140 5.81 1.53 6.97
N LEU A 141 7.02 1.76 7.48
CA LEU A 141 7.80 0.77 8.23
C LEU A 141 7.59 0.88 9.72
N ALA A 142 7.56 2.12 10.23
CA ALA A 142 7.50 2.41 11.65
C ALA A 142 6.98 3.82 11.91
N ASN A 143 6.57 4.08 13.14
CA ASN A 143 6.28 5.41 13.65
C ASN A 143 6.71 5.50 15.11
N LEU A 144 6.24 6.49 15.86
CA LEU A 144 6.66 6.67 17.25
C LEU A 144 5.92 5.73 18.23
N THR A 145 4.79 5.15 17.85
CA THR A 145 3.95 4.35 18.75
C THR A 145 3.74 2.91 18.30
N GLY A 146 3.98 2.59 17.02
CA GLY A 146 3.62 1.32 16.42
C GLY A 146 2.16 1.22 16.01
N ASN A 147 1.37 2.24 16.26
CA ASN A 147 -0.04 2.29 15.87
C ASN A 147 -0.17 2.96 14.49
N PRO A 148 -0.75 2.28 13.48
CA PRO A 148 -0.88 2.86 12.13
C PRO A 148 -1.59 4.22 12.08
N GLY A 149 -2.49 4.48 13.01
CA GLY A 149 -3.20 5.76 13.12
C GLY A 149 -2.30 6.95 13.46
N ASP A 150 -1.12 6.70 14.01
CA ASP A 150 -0.16 7.71 14.43
C ASP A 150 0.93 7.98 13.39
N SER A 151 0.81 7.42 12.20
CA SER A 151 1.75 7.67 11.11
C SER A 151 1.52 9.03 10.45
N VAL A 152 2.57 9.59 9.88
CA VAL A 152 2.50 10.81 9.08
C VAL A 152 1.65 10.55 7.85
N LYS A 153 0.70 11.42 7.58
CA LYS A 153 -0.20 11.31 6.42
C LYS A 153 0.31 12.05 5.20
#